data_0126e93c99a154e76e6617859758e8f5
#
_entry.id   0126e93c99a154e76e6617859758e8f5
#
_cell.length_a   1.000
_cell.length_b   1.000
_cell.length_c   1.000
_cell.angle_alpha   90.00
_cell.angle_beta   90.00
_cell.angle_gamma   90.00
#
_symmetry.space_group_name_H-M   'P 1'
#
loop_
_entity.id
_entity.type
_entity.pdbx_description
1 polymer ?
#
loop_
_entity_poly.entity_id
_entity_poly.type
_entity_poly.pdbx_seq_one_letter_code
_entity_poly.pdbx_strand_id
1 'polypeptide(L)'
;MKVRRLSQARTLLLAGVVAALVVPLSALGGTSSSAAAKSELMQRQANYWQINQIEARFHRATSTHNINLMMSLWAPGSVFDIDQQTLTGKAEIRHWFLTQNKAFMPQHHWESDTPSYKISIHLYGNQATMYFECHYIDPATSKVVALAGVTHTLQKIHGKWLITNSVGSTTKLSP
;
A
#
# COMPACT_ATOMS: atom_id res chain seq x y z
N MET A 1 -87.32 -44.59 -33.74
CA MET A 1 -87.88 -43.33 -34.20
C MET A 1 -86.70 -42.40 -34.35
N LYS A 2 -86.29 -42.12 -35.60
CA LYS A 2 -86.25 -40.78 -36.25
C LYS A 2 -85.64 -39.71 -35.37
N VAL A 3 -84.73 -38.88 -35.75
CA VAL A 3 -84.43 -38.16 -36.99
C VAL A 3 -83.08 -37.49 -36.87
N ARG A 4 -82.16 -37.60 -37.83
CA ARG A 4 -81.47 -36.55 -38.62
C ARG A 4 -81.18 -35.19 -37.94
N ARG A 5 -80.03 -34.59 -38.05
CA ARG A 5 -79.42 -33.85 -39.16
C ARG A 5 -78.09 -33.20 -38.68
N LEU A 6 -77.16 -33.22 -39.49
CA LEU A 6 -76.52 -32.24 -40.40
C LEU A 6 -75.42 -31.38 -39.69
N SER A 7 -74.21 -31.69 -40.02
CA SER A 7 -73.31 -30.88 -40.83
C SER A 7 -73.28 -29.38 -40.56
N GLN A 8 -72.21 -28.92 -40.01
CA GLN A 8 -71.56 -27.68 -40.49
C GLN A 8 -70.08 -27.71 -40.23
N ALA A 9 -69.34 -27.73 -41.31
CA ALA A 9 -67.89 -27.42 -41.31
C ALA A 9 -67.69 -25.95 -40.94
N ARG A 10 -66.89 -25.64 -39.98
CA ARG A 10 -66.34 -24.29 -39.74
C ARG A 10 -64.84 -24.36 -39.81
N THR A 11 -64.37 -23.80 -40.89
CA THR A 11 -63.02 -23.45 -41.20
C THR A 11 -62.43 -22.62 -40.02
N LEU A 12 -61.44 -23.16 -39.28
CA LEU A 12 -60.68 -22.41 -38.31
C LEU A 12 -59.44 -21.88 -39.02
N LEU A 13 -59.44 -20.57 -39.20
CA LEU A 13 -58.28 -19.79 -39.59
C LEU A 13 -57.15 -19.98 -38.50
N LEU A 14 -56.01 -20.50 -38.91
CA LEU A 14 -54.77 -20.46 -38.13
C LEU A 14 -54.30 -19.01 -38.13
N ALA A 15 -54.56 -18.31 -37.04
CA ALA A 15 -53.83 -17.09 -36.69
C ALA A 15 -52.48 -17.49 -36.15
N GLY A 16 -51.47 -17.35 -36.99
CA GLY A 16 -50.03 -17.51 -36.51
C GLY A 16 -49.69 -16.40 -35.57
N VAL A 17 -49.57 -16.75 -34.31
CA VAL A 17 -48.94 -15.88 -33.30
C VAL A 17 -47.44 -15.99 -33.51
N VAL A 18 -46.83 -15.02 -34.17
CA VAL A 18 -45.39 -14.81 -34.18
C VAL A 18 -45.03 -14.31 -32.77
N ALA A 19 -44.65 -15.21 -31.90
CA ALA A 19 -44.01 -14.86 -30.65
C ALA A 19 -42.64 -14.26 -31.00
N ALA A 20 -42.54 -12.94 -31.00
CA ALA A 20 -41.27 -12.23 -31.02
C ALA A 20 -40.53 -12.55 -29.71
N LEU A 21 -39.55 -13.44 -29.80
CA LEU A 21 -38.57 -13.66 -28.75
C LEU A 21 -37.78 -12.36 -28.57
N VAL A 22 -38.26 -11.53 -27.65
CA VAL A 22 -37.44 -10.43 -27.11
C VAL A 22 -36.38 -11.08 -26.27
N VAL A 23 -35.22 -11.34 -26.88
CA VAL A 23 -33.99 -11.69 -26.12
C VAL A 23 -33.59 -10.43 -25.35
N PRO A 24 -33.65 -10.43 -24.01
CA PRO A 24 -33.12 -9.30 -23.27
C PRO A 24 -31.61 -9.22 -23.53
N LEU A 25 -31.20 -8.11 -24.09
CA LEU A 25 -29.80 -7.77 -24.30
C LEU A 25 -29.16 -7.54 -22.91
N SER A 26 -28.88 -8.63 -22.16
CA SER A 26 -28.18 -8.61 -20.88
C SER A 26 -26.67 -8.47 -21.07
N ALA A 27 -26.22 -7.88 -22.16
CA ALA A 27 -24.80 -7.79 -22.52
C ALA A 27 -24.10 -6.53 -21.98
N LEU A 28 -24.72 -5.74 -21.08
CA LEU A 28 -24.11 -4.51 -20.56
C LEU A 28 -23.46 -4.65 -19.18
N GLY A 29 -23.49 -5.85 -18.57
CA GLY A 29 -22.90 -6.06 -17.23
C GLY A 29 -21.39 -6.34 -17.23
N GLY A 30 -20.81 -6.77 -18.35
CA GLY A 30 -19.41 -7.22 -18.39
C GLY A 30 -18.36 -6.09 -18.43
N THR A 31 -18.69 -4.95 -19.01
CA THR A 31 -17.71 -3.85 -19.20
C THR A 31 -17.50 -3.02 -17.94
N SER A 32 -18.53 -2.85 -17.11
CA SER A 32 -18.42 -2.09 -15.85
C SER A 32 -17.59 -2.84 -14.79
N SER A 33 -17.71 -4.16 -14.69
CA SER A 33 -16.93 -4.96 -13.74
C SER A 33 -15.44 -4.99 -14.11
N SER A 34 -15.09 -5.05 -15.39
CA SER A 34 -13.71 -5.03 -15.86
C SER A 34 -13.05 -3.66 -15.66
N ALA A 35 -13.80 -2.56 -15.86
CA ALA A 35 -13.32 -1.21 -15.63
C ALA A 35 -13.09 -0.95 -14.13
N ALA A 36 -13.98 -1.42 -13.25
CA ALA A 36 -13.84 -1.32 -11.81
C ALA A 36 -12.61 -2.12 -11.31
N ALA A 37 -12.44 -3.36 -11.77
CA ALA A 37 -11.29 -4.20 -11.41
C ALA A 37 -9.95 -3.57 -11.87
N LYS A 38 -9.93 -2.97 -13.08
CA LYS A 38 -8.75 -2.24 -13.57
C LYS A 38 -8.44 -1.02 -12.72
N SER A 39 -9.47 -0.25 -12.34
CA SER A 39 -9.32 0.93 -11.46
C SER A 39 -8.76 0.54 -10.09
N GLU A 40 -9.27 -0.53 -9.48
CA GLU A 40 -8.78 -1.06 -8.21
C GLU A 40 -7.32 -1.51 -8.29
N LEU A 41 -6.95 -2.23 -9.35
CA LEU A 41 -5.56 -2.64 -9.59
C LEU A 41 -4.64 -1.42 -9.69
N MET A 42 -5.02 -0.41 -10.47
CA MET A 42 -4.23 0.83 -10.63
C MET A 42 -4.08 1.57 -9.30
N GLN A 43 -5.16 1.66 -8.50
CA GLN A 43 -5.11 2.28 -7.17
C GLN A 43 -4.19 1.50 -6.23
N ARG A 44 -4.23 0.18 -6.27
CA ARG A 44 -3.35 -0.69 -5.48
C ARG A 44 -1.88 -0.47 -5.86
N GLN A 45 -1.55 -0.42 -7.14
CA GLN A 45 -0.19 -0.14 -7.61
C GLN A 45 0.28 1.26 -7.19
N ALA A 46 -0.58 2.27 -7.27
CA ALA A 46 -0.28 3.61 -6.79
C ALA A 46 0.01 3.64 -5.28
N ASN A 47 -0.74 2.86 -4.48
CA ASN A 47 -0.47 2.74 -3.05
C ASN A 47 0.89 2.08 -2.77
N TYR A 48 1.23 0.98 -3.45
CA TYR A 48 2.55 0.34 -3.33
C TYR A 48 3.68 1.32 -3.66
N TRP A 49 3.55 2.05 -4.75
CA TRP A 49 4.55 3.06 -5.13
C TRP A 49 4.70 4.15 -4.06
N GLN A 50 3.58 4.69 -3.54
CA GLN A 50 3.60 5.72 -2.48
C GLN A 50 4.25 5.20 -1.19
N ILE A 51 3.97 3.96 -0.80
CA ILE A 51 4.57 3.33 0.38
C ILE A 51 6.08 3.14 0.17
N ASN A 52 6.49 2.67 -1.00
CA ASN A 52 7.90 2.52 -1.33
C ASN A 52 8.67 3.87 -1.29
N GLN A 53 7.99 4.99 -1.62
CA GLN A 53 8.57 6.32 -1.47
C GLN A 53 8.84 6.72 -0.01
N ILE A 54 8.16 6.10 0.97
CA ILE A 54 8.44 6.34 2.39
C ILE A 54 9.81 5.79 2.74
N GLU A 55 10.12 4.57 2.32
CA GLU A 55 11.43 3.95 2.48
C GLU A 55 12.53 4.80 1.85
N ALA A 56 12.42 5.16 0.58
CA ALA A 56 13.39 5.97 -0.13
C ALA A 56 13.64 7.34 0.55
N ARG A 57 12.55 7.97 1.07
CA ARG A 57 12.66 9.23 1.81
C ARG A 57 13.28 9.04 3.20
N PHE A 58 13.03 7.93 3.86
CA PHE A 58 13.63 7.59 5.15
C PHE A 58 15.15 7.50 5.02
N HIS A 59 15.64 6.74 4.03
CA HIS A 59 17.07 6.63 3.73
C HIS A 59 17.66 7.99 3.33
N ARG A 60 17.00 8.70 2.45
CA ARG A 60 17.45 10.05 2.05
C ARG A 60 17.50 11.01 3.23
N ALA A 61 16.50 10.99 4.13
CA ALA A 61 16.49 11.83 5.31
C ALA A 61 17.68 11.50 6.23
N THR A 62 18.02 10.23 6.37
CA THR A 62 19.15 9.77 7.16
C THR A 62 20.47 10.21 6.53
N SER A 63 20.73 9.91 5.27
CA SER A 63 21.98 10.24 4.58
C SER A 63 22.21 11.75 4.43
N THR A 64 21.14 12.56 4.38
CA THR A 64 21.24 14.03 4.29
C THR A 64 21.03 14.72 5.63
N HIS A 65 20.89 13.99 6.73
CA HIS A 65 20.60 14.50 8.10
C HIS A 65 19.37 15.44 8.11
N ASN A 66 18.41 15.21 7.23
CA ASN A 66 17.24 16.08 7.07
C ASN A 66 16.11 15.67 8.02
N ILE A 67 16.15 16.23 9.24
CA ILE A 67 15.15 15.93 10.27
C ILE A 67 13.72 16.36 9.87
N ASN A 68 13.55 17.39 9.07
CA ASN A 68 12.23 17.82 8.65
C ASN A 68 11.64 16.83 7.63
N LEU A 69 12.45 16.32 6.70
CA LEU A 69 12.06 15.26 5.80
C LEU A 69 11.71 13.98 6.59
N MET A 70 12.55 13.59 7.55
CA MET A 70 12.28 12.46 8.44
C MET A 70 10.94 12.62 9.14
N MET A 71 10.68 13.74 9.80
CA MET A 71 9.43 13.98 10.53
C MET A 71 8.20 14.11 9.63
N SER A 72 8.37 14.39 8.35
CA SER A 72 7.26 14.41 7.39
C SER A 72 6.66 13.04 7.11
N LEU A 73 7.38 11.96 7.41
CA LEU A 73 6.96 10.57 7.20
C LEU A 73 6.06 10.04 8.32
N TRP A 74 6.06 10.67 9.49
CA TRP A 74 5.39 10.20 10.69
C TRP A 74 4.06 10.91 10.92
N ALA A 75 3.06 10.15 11.42
CA ALA A 75 1.80 10.71 11.91
C ALA A 75 2.03 11.45 13.25
N PRO A 76 1.17 12.39 13.67
CA PRO A 76 1.35 13.14 14.92
C PRO A 76 1.50 12.29 16.18
N GLY A 77 0.67 11.24 16.33
CA GLY A 77 0.65 10.34 17.47
C GLY A 77 1.41 9.01 17.28
N SER A 78 2.42 9.01 16.42
CA SER A 78 3.19 7.78 16.13
C SER A 78 3.90 7.24 17.34
N VAL A 79 4.09 5.90 17.35
CA VAL A 79 4.92 5.21 18.34
C VAL A 79 6.13 4.61 17.63
N PHE A 80 7.29 4.71 18.24
CA PHE A 80 8.53 4.12 17.74
C PHE A 80 9.22 3.33 18.85
N ASP A 81 9.20 2.00 18.71
CA ASP A 81 9.93 1.08 19.57
C ASP A 81 11.29 0.81 18.93
N ILE A 82 12.35 1.26 19.55
CA ILE A 82 13.73 1.17 19.06
C ILE A 82 14.72 0.92 20.20
N ASP A 83 15.56 -0.10 20.07
CA ASP A 83 16.65 -0.42 20.99
C ASP A 83 16.20 -0.39 22.47
N GLN A 84 15.09 -1.05 22.80
CA GLN A 84 14.45 -1.15 24.13
C GLN A 84 13.84 0.17 24.65
N GLN A 85 13.64 1.16 23.82
CA GLN A 85 12.95 2.39 24.15
C GLN A 85 11.63 2.48 23.37
N THR A 86 10.60 3.03 24.01
CA THR A 86 9.34 3.39 23.36
C THR A 86 9.23 4.91 23.32
N LEU A 87 9.16 5.46 22.11
CA LEU A 87 9.05 6.90 21.85
C LEU A 87 7.63 7.20 21.36
N THR A 88 6.96 8.18 21.96
CA THR A 88 5.58 8.52 21.65
C THR A 88 5.46 9.93 21.09
N GLY A 89 4.91 10.02 19.88
CA GLY A 89 4.71 11.27 19.19
C GLY A 89 5.98 11.83 18.51
N LYS A 90 5.75 12.74 17.57
CA LYS A 90 6.82 13.28 16.72
C LYS A 90 7.92 14.01 17.48
N ALA A 91 7.60 14.57 18.65
CA ALA A 91 8.59 15.33 19.42
C ALA A 91 9.67 14.41 20.00
N GLU A 92 9.29 13.29 20.63
CA GLU A 92 10.23 12.31 21.17
C GLU A 92 11.01 11.60 20.07
N ILE A 93 10.31 11.20 18.98
CA ILE A 93 10.95 10.59 17.81
C ILE A 93 11.97 11.53 17.18
N ARG A 94 11.64 12.82 17.04
CA ARG A 94 12.57 13.85 16.54
C ARG A 94 13.80 14.00 17.45
N HIS A 95 13.56 14.04 18.76
CA HIS A 95 14.64 14.15 19.74
C HIS A 95 15.60 12.96 19.63
N TRP A 96 15.06 11.74 19.56
CA TRP A 96 15.86 10.53 19.42
C TRP A 96 16.74 10.56 18.14
N PHE A 97 16.19 10.93 16.98
CA PHE A 97 16.98 11.05 15.76
C PHE A 97 18.13 12.04 15.90
N LEU A 98 17.89 13.16 16.57
CA LEU A 98 18.90 14.23 16.73
C LEU A 98 19.98 13.94 17.78
N THR A 99 19.69 13.07 18.75
CA THR A 99 20.59 12.91 19.93
C THR A 99 21.09 11.49 20.12
N GLN A 100 20.43 10.48 19.60
CA GLN A 100 20.74 9.06 19.85
C GLN A 100 21.02 8.26 18.58
N ASN A 101 20.38 8.57 17.47
CA ASN A 101 20.62 7.89 16.21
C ASN A 101 21.96 8.33 15.60
N LYS A 102 22.97 7.47 15.75
CA LYS A 102 24.33 7.79 15.28
C LYS A 102 24.42 8.04 13.79
N ALA A 103 23.67 7.31 12.98
CA ALA A 103 23.65 7.48 11.53
C ALA A 103 23.04 8.83 11.10
N PHE A 104 22.24 9.44 11.98
CA PHE A 104 21.62 10.74 11.73
C PHE A 104 22.44 11.93 12.27
N MET A 105 23.46 11.65 13.07
CA MET A 105 24.31 12.70 13.64
C MET A 105 25.30 13.23 12.61
N PRO A 106 25.47 14.55 12.47
CA PRO A 106 26.34 15.16 11.46
C PRO A 106 27.82 14.74 11.54
N GLN A 107 28.29 14.33 12.72
CA GLN A 107 29.67 13.87 12.93
C GLN A 107 29.94 12.46 12.37
N HIS A 108 28.88 11.70 12.08
CA HIS A 108 28.98 10.39 11.45
C HIS A 108 28.57 10.54 9.98
N HIS A 109 29.52 10.60 9.09
CA HIS A 109 29.30 10.70 7.64
C HIS A 109 28.87 9.35 7.02
N TRP A 110 27.96 8.65 7.70
CA TRP A 110 27.43 7.40 7.19
C TRP A 110 26.29 7.65 6.20
N GLU A 111 26.32 6.94 5.11
CA GLU A 111 25.25 6.93 4.14
C GLU A 111 24.38 5.70 4.34
N SER A 112 23.08 5.88 4.18
CA SER A 112 22.13 4.77 4.12
C SER A 112 21.94 4.36 2.68
N ASP A 113 21.99 3.06 2.40
CA ASP A 113 21.78 2.52 1.06
C ASP A 113 20.36 2.80 0.55
N THR A 114 20.28 3.12 -0.73
CA THR A 114 19.01 3.31 -1.43
C THR A 114 19.12 2.69 -2.83
N PRO A 115 18.25 1.75 -3.22
CA PRO A 115 17.12 1.17 -2.46
C PRO A 115 17.58 0.29 -1.30
N SER A 116 16.68 0.02 -0.35
CA SER A 116 16.91 -0.93 0.74
C SER A 116 17.38 -2.27 0.21
N TYR A 117 18.32 -2.88 0.93
CA TYR A 117 18.80 -4.24 0.62
C TYR A 117 17.67 -5.26 0.62
N LYS A 118 16.69 -5.09 1.49
CA LYS A 118 15.53 -5.95 1.61
C LYS A 118 14.30 -5.12 1.96
N ILE A 119 13.24 -5.31 1.22
CA ILE A 119 11.97 -4.63 1.44
C ILE A 119 10.80 -5.61 1.25
N SER A 120 9.81 -5.52 2.14
CA SER A 120 8.55 -6.27 2.04
C SER A 120 7.39 -5.35 2.41
N ILE A 121 6.36 -5.31 1.58
CA ILE A 121 5.17 -4.46 1.77
C ILE A 121 3.92 -5.32 1.69
N HIS A 122 3.09 -5.25 2.73
CA HIS A 122 1.76 -5.86 2.77
C HIS A 122 0.71 -4.76 2.88
N LEU A 123 -0.22 -4.70 1.93
CA LEU A 123 -1.25 -3.67 1.81
C LEU A 123 -2.63 -4.23 2.17
N TYR A 124 -3.34 -3.55 3.08
CA TYR A 124 -4.68 -3.87 3.57
C TYR A 124 -5.57 -2.63 3.51
N GLY A 125 -6.14 -2.34 2.35
CA GLY A 125 -6.96 -1.13 2.17
C GLY A 125 -6.18 0.16 2.44
N ASN A 126 -6.54 0.88 3.50
CA ASN A 126 -5.88 2.11 3.95
C ASN A 126 -4.80 1.88 5.04
N GLN A 127 -4.44 0.63 5.29
CA GLN A 127 -3.37 0.24 6.19
C GLN A 127 -2.32 -0.57 5.43
N ALA A 128 -1.09 -0.53 5.87
CA ALA A 128 -0.01 -1.36 5.34
C ALA A 128 1.04 -1.65 6.42
N THR A 129 1.75 -2.75 6.24
CA THR A 129 3.01 -2.99 6.93
C THR A 129 4.13 -2.96 5.91
N MET A 130 5.27 -2.38 6.31
CA MET A 130 6.47 -2.32 5.48
C MET A 130 7.67 -2.69 6.35
N TYR A 131 8.38 -3.74 5.96
CA TYR A 131 9.67 -4.09 6.53
C TYR A 131 10.76 -3.71 5.54
N PHE A 132 11.88 -3.17 6.03
CA PHE A 132 13.09 -2.99 5.25
C PHE A 132 14.35 -3.06 6.12
N GLU A 133 15.47 -3.36 5.47
CA GLU A 133 16.81 -3.36 6.07
C GLU A 133 17.62 -2.20 5.48
N CYS A 134 18.22 -1.42 6.37
CA CYS A 134 19.17 -0.36 6.02
C CYS A 134 20.59 -0.84 6.30
N HIS A 135 21.48 -0.64 5.35
CA HIS A 135 22.92 -0.72 5.58
C HIS A 135 23.47 0.70 5.71
N TYR A 136 24.18 0.96 6.77
CA TYR A 136 24.88 2.21 6.95
C TYR A 136 26.32 2.01 6.50
N ILE A 137 26.73 2.78 5.51
CA ILE A 137 28.00 2.66 4.82
C ILE A 137 28.88 3.84 5.21
N ASP A 138 30.10 3.56 5.60
CA ASP A 138 31.14 4.58 5.72
C ASP A 138 31.70 4.85 4.30
N PRO A 139 31.47 6.04 3.74
CA PRO A 139 31.90 6.35 2.37
C PRO A 139 33.41 6.41 2.23
N ALA A 140 34.16 6.69 3.32
CA ALA A 140 35.62 6.75 3.26
C ALA A 140 36.26 5.35 3.12
N THR A 141 35.64 4.33 3.70
CA THR A 141 36.15 2.96 3.67
C THR A 141 35.34 2.01 2.78
N SER A 142 34.17 2.44 2.32
CA SER A 142 33.17 1.63 1.60
C SER A 142 32.73 0.39 2.40
N LYS A 143 32.82 0.44 3.73
CA LYS A 143 32.43 -0.66 4.62
C LYS A 143 31.03 -0.42 5.19
N VAL A 144 30.27 -1.51 5.34
CA VAL A 144 29.03 -1.49 6.13
C VAL A 144 29.40 -1.47 7.60
N VAL A 145 29.00 -0.43 8.31
CA VAL A 145 29.35 -0.19 9.72
C VAL A 145 28.19 -0.50 10.68
N ALA A 146 26.96 -0.52 10.17
CA ALA A 146 25.80 -0.92 10.94
C ALA A 146 24.68 -1.43 10.02
N LEU A 147 23.81 -2.25 10.59
CA LEU A 147 22.58 -2.73 10.00
C LEU A 147 21.42 -2.29 10.87
N ALA A 148 20.34 -1.85 10.27
CA ALA A 148 19.08 -1.62 10.96
C ALA A 148 17.94 -2.34 10.24
N GLY A 149 17.19 -3.14 10.98
CA GLY A 149 15.92 -3.73 10.50
C GLY A 149 14.77 -2.93 11.10
N VAL A 150 13.82 -2.51 10.26
CA VAL A 150 12.69 -1.69 10.69
C VAL A 150 11.39 -2.22 10.09
N THR A 151 10.39 -2.40 10.94
CA THR A 151 9.00 -2.68 10.52
C THR A 151 8.14 -1.45 10.82
N HIS A 152 7.56 -0.87 9.78
CA HIS A 152 6.60 0.22 9.90
C HIS A 152 5.18 -0.30 9.74
N THR A 153 4.27 0.18 10.60
CA THR A 153 2.83 0.18 10.35
C THR A 153 2.46 1.53 9.78
N LEU A 154 1.77 1.51 8.64
CA LEU A 154 1.42 2.68 7.88
C LEU A 154 -0.09 2.83 7.80
N GLN A 155 -0.58 4.06 7.80
CA GLN A 155 -1.97 4.39 7.57
C GLN A 155 -2.10 5.51 6.54
N LYS A 156 -3.10 5.41 5.67
CA LYS A 156 -3.44 6.45 4.72
C LYS A 156 -4.34 7.49 5.39
N ILE A 157 -3.77 8.65 5.75
CA ILE A 157 -4.43 9.74 6.47
C ILE A 157 -4.54 10.93 5.51
N HIS A 158 -5.76 11.39 5.23
CA HIS A 158 -6.02 12.47 4.27
C HIS A 158 -5.31 12.28 2.92
N GLY A 159 -5.36 11.04 2.40
CA GLY A 159 -4.76 10.68 1.11
C GLY A 159 -3.24 10.46 1.13
N LYS A 160 -2.55 10.65 2.26
CA LYS A 160 -1.11 10.45 2.43
C LYS A 160 -0.82 9.23 3.30
N TRP A 161 0.13 8.41 2.90
CA TRP A 161 0.65 7.34 3.73
C TRP A 161 1.62 7.91 4.76
N LEU A 162 1.37 7.60 6.05
CA LEU A 162 2.19 8.05 7.17
C LEU A 162 2.51 6.86 8.09
N ILE A 163 3.67 6.88 8.72
CA ILE A 163 4.08 5.91 9.74
C ILE A 163 3.29 6.21 11.02
N THR A 164 2.55 5.24 11.51
CA THR A 164 1.80 5.31 12.78
C THR A 164 2.44 4.52 13.88
N ASN A 165 3.14 3.43 13.53
CA ASN A 165 3.94 2.66 14.45
C ASN A 165 5.21 2.19 13.73
N SER A 166 6.29 2.05 14.47
CA SER A 166 7.54 1.48 13.98
C SER A 166 8.20 0.66 15.07
N VAL A 167 8.73 -0.50 14.66
CA VAL A 167 9.56 -1.34 15.53
C VAL A 167 10.88 -1.56 14.80
N GLY A 168 11.98 -1.23 15.46
CA GLY A 168 13.30 -1.34 14.87
C GLY A 168 14.36 -1.82 15.84
N SER A 169 15.44 -2.30 15.27
CA SER A 169 16.67 -2.62 16.01
C SER A 169 17.89 -2.26 15.17
N THR A 170 18.94 -1.83 15.84
CA THR A 170 20.22 -1.50 15.20
C THR A 170 21.29 -2.47 15.66
N THR A 171 21.96 -3.12 14.71
CA THR A 171 23.13 -3.96 14.97
C THR A 171 24.36 -3.26 14.43
N LYS A 172 25.30 -2.92 15.30
CA LYS A 172 26.62 -2.43 14.89
C LYS A 172 27.46 -3.62 14.47
N LEU A 173 28.16 -3.46 13.36
CA LEU A 173 29.17 -4.40 12.93
C LEU A 173 30.51 -3.96 13.54
N SER A 174 31.18 -4.88 14.18
CA SER A 174 32.56 -4.63 14.60
C SER A 174 33.43 -4.45 13.36
N PRO A 175 34.39 -3.51 13.35
CA PRO A 175 35.33 -3.32 12.26
C PRO A 175 36.19 -4.54 12.01
#